data_ad2b9631b3f2748f257d7d4d7d4a926f
#
_entry.id   ad2b9631b3f2748f257d7d4d7d4a926f
#
_cell.length_a   1.000
_cell.length_b   1.000
_cell.length_c   1.000
_cell.angle_alpha   90.00
_cell.angle_beta   90.00
_cell.angle_gamma   90.00
#
_symmetry.space_group_name_H-M   'P 1'
#
loop_
_entity.id
_entity.type
_entity.pdbx_description
1 polymer ?
#
loop_
_entity_poly.entity_id
_entity_poly.type
_entity_poly.pdbx_seq_one_letter_code
_entity_poly.pdbx_strand_id
1 'polypeptide(L)'
;MDVLLEMAKEMGEALQQDDRFVALQMAQAKADEDKELQDLIGEFNLKRMALAAESEKDGRDEEKLHKLDAELHEVYGRVMANESMQAYNTARMAMDQLLNGIQRILTLSAQGEDPHSIDTEHSCGGNCGSCGGCH
;
A
#
# COMPACT_ATOMS: atom_id res chain seq x y z
N MET A 1 30.95 -5.01 15.12
CA MET A 1 30.01 -4.21 14.33
C MET A 1 29.69 -4.95 13.03
N ASP A 2 28.41 -5.11 12.72
CA ASP A 2 28.03 -5.88 11.54
C ASP A 2 28.04 -4.97 10.31
N VAL A 3 28.96 -5.25 9.39
CA VAL A 3 29.15 -4.43 8.18
C VAL A 3 27.88 -4.40 7.33
N LEU A 4 27.19 -5.52 7.20
CA LEU A 4 25.98 -5.60 6.38
C LEU A 4 24.86 -4.76 6.97
N LEU A 5 24.71 -4.77 8.28
CA LEU A 5 23.71 -3.94 8.95
C LEU A 5 24.04 -2.46 8.84
N GLU A 6 25.33 -2.10 8.91
CA GLU A 6 25.74 -0.72 8.69
C GLU A 6 25.43 -0.27 7.24
N MET A 7 25.68 -1.13 6.26
CA MET A 7 25.32 -0.84 4.88
C MET A 7 23.82 -0.65 4.71
N ALA A 8 23.01 -1.44 5.43
CA ALA A 8 21.56 -1.28 5.40
C ALA A 8 21.12 0.07 5.96
N LYS A 9 21.79 0.56 7.01
CA LYS A 9 21.51 1.87 7.58
C LYS A 9 21.86 2.99 6.58
N GLU A 10 22.99 2.85 5.89
CA GLU A 10 23.36 3.79 4.83
C GLU A 10 22.34 3.81 3.71
N MET A 11 21.83 2.63 3.36
CA MET A 11 20.75 2.52 2.38
C MET A 11 19.48 3.22 2.86
N GLY A 12 19.16 3.10 4.15
CA GLY A 12 18.04 3.82 4.74
C GLY A 12 18.20 5.33 4.63
N GLU A 13 19.39 5.83 4.87
CA GLU A 13 19.66 7.27 4.70
C GLU A 13 19.47 7.68 3.25
N ALA A 14 19.98 6.88 2.30
CA ALA A 14 19.82 7.15 0.88
C ALA A 14 18.34 7.14 0.46
N LEU A 15 17.55 6.23 1.03
CA LEU A 15 16.11 6.19 0.78
C LEU A 15 15.45 7.50 1.17
N GLN A 16 15.83 8.08 2.29
CA GLN A 16 15.25 9.34 2.78
C GLN A 16 15.65 10.55 1.94
N GLN A 17 16.67 10.39 1.10
CA GLN A 17 17.10 11.42 0.15
C GLN A 17 16.55 11.19 -1.26
N ASP A 18 15.88 10.07 -1.48
CA ASP A 18 15.35 9.71 -2.79
C ASP A 18 14.08 10.48 -3.12
N ASP A 19 13.91 10.83 -4.40
CA ASP A 19 12.76 11.60 -4.87
C ASP A 19 11.44 10.89 -4.58
N ARG A 20 11.43 9.56 -4.60
CA ARG A 20 10.22 8.77 -4.30
C ARG A 20 9.79 8.94 -2.86
N PHE A 21 10.76 9.03 -1.94
CA PHE A 21 10.46 9.30 -0.53
C PHE A 21 9.86 10.70 -0.37
N VAL A 22 10.48 11.69 -0.97
CA VAL A 22 10.00 13.09 -0.89
C VAL A 22 8.59 13.19 -1.47
N ALA A 23 8.36 12.57 -2.64
CA ALA A 23 7.05 12.59 -3.30
C ALA A 23 5.98 11.95 -2.41
N LEU A 24 6.32 10.84 -1.76
CA LEU A 24 5.38 10.16 -0.85
C LEU A 24 5.05 11.04 0.35
N GLN A 25 6.06 11.68 0.95
CA GLN A 25 5.84 12.59 2.09
C GLN A 25 4.94 13.76 1.71
N MET A 26 5.16 14.35 0.54
CA MET A 26 4.35 15.47 0.06
C MET A 26 2.92 15.03 -0.25
N ALA A 27 2.77 13.87 -0.88
CA ALA A 27 1.44 13.34 -1.21
C ALA A 27 0.65 13.00 0.05
N GLN A 28 1.32 12.45 1.06
CA GLN A 28 0.68 12.15 2.33
C GLN A 28 0.23 13.42 3.05
N ALA A 29 1.09 14.44 3.10
CA ALA A 29 0.73 15.71 3.72
C ALA A 29 -0.48 16.35 3.03
N LYS A 30 -0.50 16.30 1.70
CA LYS A 30 -1.62 16.82 0.92
C LYS A 30 -2.91 16.04 1.19
N ALA A 31 -2.82 14.73 1.27
CA ALA A 31 -3.98 13.89 1.58
C ALA A 31 -4.51 14.18 2.99
N ASP A 32 -3.61 14.34 3.95
CA ASP A 32 -4.00 14.64 5.33
C ASP A 32 -4.70 15.99 5.46
N GLU A 33 -4.37 16.95 4.60
CA GLU A 33 -4.97 18.28 4.59
C GLU A 33 -6.22 18.38 3.71
N ASP A 34 -6.50 17.37 2.91
CA ASP A 34 -7.66 17.34 2.03
C ASP A 34 -8.89 16.97 2.85
N LYS A 35 -9.68 17.98 3.19
CA LYS A 35 -10.83 17.80 4.06
C LYS A 35 -11.88 16.88 3.44
N GLU A 36 -12.12 17.03 2.14
CA GLU A 36 -13.07 16.14 1.45
C GLU A 36 -12.65 14.69 1.56
N LEU A 37 -11.37 14.42 1.34
CA LEU A 37 -10.83 13.06 1.47
C LEU A 37 -10.98 12.55 2.90
N GLN A 38 -10.65 13.36 3.89
CA GLN A 38 -10.74 12.95 5.29
C GLN A 38 -12.19 12.67 5.70
N ASP A 39 -13.13 13.45 5.20
CA ASP A 39 -14.55 13.21 5.44
C ASP A 39 -15.01 11.90 4.81
N LEU A 40 -14.54 11.62 3.59
CA LEU A 40 -14.85 10.36 2.89
C LEU A 40 -14.28 9.16 3.62
N ILE A 41 -13.05 9.27 4.12
CA ILE A 41 -12.41 8.19 4.89
C ILE A 41 -13.19 7.94 6.18
N GLY A 42 -13.61 9.00 6.85
CA GLY A 42 -14.44 8.89 8.04
C GLY A 42 -15.75 8.18 7.75
N GLU A 43 -16.42 8.56 6.66
CA GLU A 43 -17.65 7.92 6.24
C GLU A 43 -17.43 6.45 5.91
N PHE A 44 -16.34 6.13 5.19
CA PHE A 44 -15.97 4.75 4.90
C PHE A 44 -15.80 3.92 6.18
N ASN A 45 -15.09 4.46 7.15
CA ASN A 45 -14.84 3.76 8.41
C ASN A 45 -16.13 3.52 9.19
N LEU A 46 -17.05 4.50 9.22
CA LEU A 46 -18.34 4.34 9.89
C LEU A 46 -19.17 3.25 9.22
N LYS A 47 -19.19 3.21 7.91
CA LYS A 47 -19.94 2.19 7.18
C LYS A 47 -19.34 0.81 7.35
N ARG A 48 -18.01 0.73 7.36
CA ARG A 48 -17.31 -0.53 7.60
C ARG A 48 -17.64 -1.08 8.99
N MET A 49 -17.66 -0.20 9.99
CA MET A 49 -18.00 -0.59 11.35
C MET A 49 -19.46 -1.03 11.48
N ALA A 50 -20.36 -0.33 10.80
CA ALA A 50 -21.77 -0.69 10.78
C ALA A 50 -21.98 -2.05 10.12
N LEU A 51 -21.29 -2.31 9.03
CA LEU A 51 -21.36 -3.60 8.34
C LEU A 51 -20.85 -4.74 9.23
N ALA A 52 -19.71 -4.51 9.89
CA ALA A 52 -19.14 -5.50 10.80
C ALA A 52 -20.10 -5.79 11.96
N ALA A 53 -20.68 -4.74 12.55
CA ALA A 53 -21.61 -4.89 13.66
C ALA A 53 -22.86 -5.70 13.26
N GLU A 54 -23.41 -5.43 12.06
CA GLU A 54 -24.59 -6.14 11.60
C GLU A 54 -24.26 -7.61 11.27
N SER A 55 -23.08 -7.87 10.70
CA SER A 55 -22.69 -9.23 10.35
C SER A 55 -22.45 -10.13 11.57
N GLU A 56 -22.16 -9.53 12.72
CA GLU A 56 -21.93 -10.28 13.96
C GLU A 56 -23.19 -10.58 14.75
N LYS A 57 -24.33 -9.99 14.38
CA LYS A 57 -25.57 -10.21 15.08
C LYS A 57 -26.16 -11.59 14.81
N ASP A 58 -26.71 -12.21 15.86
CA ASP A 58 -27.60 -13.34 15.72
C ASP A 58 -28.90 -12.82 15.09
N GLY A 59 -29.36 -13.38 14.01
CA GLY A 59 -30.53 -12.88 13.32
C GLY A 59 -30.29 -11.62 12.53
N ARG A 60 -29.11 -11.51 11.96
CA ARG A 60 -28.73 -10.41 11.09
C ARG A 60 -29.68 -10.24 9.92
N ASP A 61 -29.87 -9.00 9.51
CA ASP A 61 -30.73 -8.63 8.38
C ASP A 61 -29.88 -8.64 7.09
N GLU A 62 -30.14 -9.61 6.23
CA GLU A 62 -29.37 -9.74 4.97
C GLU A 62 -29.58 -8.56 4.02
N GLU A 63 -30.79 -7.98 3.99
CA GLU A 63 -31.04 -6.79 3.17
C GLU A 63 -30.21 -5.60 3.66
N LYS A 64 -30.12 -5.45 4.98
CA LYS A 64 -29.33 -4.39 5.58
C LYS A 64 -27.84 -4.60 5.27
N LEU A 65 -27.36 -5.83 5.33
CA LEU A 65 -25.99 -6.17 4.96
C LEU A 65 -25.70 -5.80 3.51
N HIS A 66 -26.59 -6.16 2.59
CA HIS A 66 -26.43 -5.79 1.18
C HIS A 66 -26.39 -4.30 0.97
N LYS A 67 -27.27 -3.56 1.66
CA LYS A 67 -27.34 -2.12 1.56
C LYS A 67 -26.05 -1.48 2.08
N LEU A 68 -25.59 -1.92 3.25
CA LEU A 68 -24.36 -1.40 3.86
C LEU A 68 -23.14 -1.70 2.97
N ASP A 69 -23.10 -2.91 2.40
CA ASP A 69 -22.02 -3.29 1.51
C ASP A 69 -22.00 -2.42 0.25
N ALA A 70 -23.16 -2.16 -0.34
CA ALA A 70 -23.27 -1.30 -1.51
C ALA A 70 -22.84 0.14 -1.19
N GLU A 71 -23.28 0.67 -0.03
CA GLU A 71 -22.89 2.00 0.41
C GLU A 71 -21.38 2.08 0.66
N LEU A 72 -20.80 1.03 1.25
CA LEU A 72 -19.38 0.95 1.50
C LEU A 72 -18.58 0.99 0.20
N HIS A 73 -19.01 0.23 -0.81
CA HIS A 73 -18.35 0.21 -2.12
C HIS A 73 -18.46 1.56 -2.82
N GLU A 74 -19.59 2.24 -2.68
CA GLU A 74 -19.76 3.58 -3.27
C GLU A 74 -18.79 4.57 -2.65
N VAL A 75 -18.70 4.60 -1.32
CA VAL A 75 -17.79 5.50 -0.62
C VAL A 75 -16.35 5.17 -0.96
N TYR A 76 -16.00 3.88 -1.02
CA TYR A 76 -14.67 3.44 -1.41
C TYR A 76 -14.30 3.97 -2.80
N GLY A 77 -15.24 3.90 -3.76
CA GLY A 77 -15.02 4.42 -5.11
C GLY A 77 -14.74 5.92 -5.09
N ARG A 78 -15.44 6.66 -4.25
CA ARG A 78 -15.24 8.12 -4.12
C ARG A 78 -13.90 8.44 -3.47
N VAL A 79 -13.48 7.66 -2.48
CA VAL A 79 -12.14 7.79 -1.89
C VAL A 79 -11.08 7.57 -2.95
N MET A 80 -11.20 6.50 -3.71
CA MET A 80 -10.21 6.14 -4.73
C MET A 80 -10.20 7.10 -5.93
N ALA A 81 -11.30 7.81 -6.17
CA ALA A 81 -11.38 8.83 -7.24
C ALA A 81 -10.83 10.19 -6.79
N ASN A 82 -10.61 10.39 -5.51
CA ASN A 82 -10.09 11.65 -4.98
C ASN A 82 -8.66 11.88 -5.48
N GLU A 83 -8.36 13.09 -5.97
CA GLU A 83 -7.06 13.41 -6.55
C GLU A 83 -5.90 13.25 -5.56
N SER A 84 -6.09 13.68 -4.32
CA SER A 84 -5.05 13.54 -3.29
C SER A 84 -4.79 12.07 -2.98
N MET A 85 -5.84 11.26 -2.95
CA MET A 85 -5.71 9.82 -2.74
C MET A 85 -4.99 9.14 -3.90
N GLN A 86 -5.30 9.55 -5.14
CA GLN A 86 -4.64 9.00 -6.32
C GLN A 86 -3.15 9.35 -6.32
N ALA A 87 -2.81 10.59 -5.97
CA ALA A 87 -1.41 11.02 -5.89
C ALA A 87 -0.67 10.22 -4.80
N TYR A 88 -1.31 10.03 -3.66
CA TYR A 88 -0.74 9.23 -2.58
C TYR A 88 -0.50 7.78 -3.01
N ASN A 89 -1.50 7.16 -3.64
CA ASN A 89 -1.39 5.78 -4.10
C ASN A 89 -0.27 5.61 -5.13
N THR A 90 -0.15 6.55 -6.08
CA THR A 90 0.90 6.51 -7.08
C THR A 90 2.28 6.60 -6.44
N ALA A 91 2.46 7.54 -5.50
CA ALA A 91 3.73 7.72 -4.81
C ALA A 91 4.08 6.50 -3.95
N ARG A 92 3.07 5.93 -3.29
CA ARG A 92 3.26 4.73 -2.47
C ARG A 92 3.66 3.53 -3.32
N MET A 93 3.02 3.35 -4.46
CA MET A 93 3.37 2.25 -5.38
C MET A 93 4.80 2.36 -5.86
N ALA A 94 5.26 3.57 -6.18
CA ALA A 94 6.65 3.78 -6.60
C ALA A 94 7.63 3.40 -5.49
N MET A 95 7.33 3.77 -4.25
CA MET A 95 8.16 3.41 -3.10
C MET A 95 8.14 1.89 -2.87
N ASP A 96 6.96 1.28 -2.93
CA ASP A 96 6.82 -0.16 -2.74
C ASP A 96 7.60 -0.95 -3.81
N GLN A 97 7.59 -0.50 -5.05
CA GLN A 97 8.36 -1.12 -6.13
C GLN A 97 9.86 -1.04 -5.83
N LEU A 98 10.32 0.10 -5.35
CA LEU A 98 11.72 0.26 -4.97
C LEU A 98 12.09 -0.71 -3.85
N LEU A 99 11.30 -0.74 -2.79
CA LEU A 99 11.57 -1.62 -1.65
C LEU A 99 11.52 -3.09 -2.04
N ASN A 100 10.57 -3.47 -2.89
CA ASN A 100 10.48 -4.84 -3.39
C ASN A 100 11.70 -5.20 -4.22
N GLY A 101 12.20 -4.28 -5.04
CA GLY A 101 13.42 -4.48 -5.82
C GLY A 101 14.63 -4.72 -4.92
N ILE A 102 14.78 -3.89 -3.90
CA ILE A 102 15.87 -4.02 -2.93
C ILE A 102 15.78 -5.36 -2.21
N GLN A 103 14.58 -5.70 -1.74
CA GLN A 103 14.36 -6.96 -1.03
C GLN A 103 14.66 -8.16 -1.92
N ARG A 104 14.25 -8.09 -3.17
CA ARG A 104 14.51 -9.16 -4.14
C ARG A 104 16.02 -9.38 -4.34
N ILE A 105 16.76 -8.28 -4.49
CA ILE A 105 18.23 -8.36 -4.63
C ILE A 105 18.83 -9.06 -3.41
N LEU A 106 18.45 -8.63 -2.21
CA LEU A 106 19.01 -9.19 -0.99
C LEU A 106 18.62 -10.66 -0.81
N THR A 107 17.36 -10.99 -1.06
CA THR A 107 16.87 -12.36 -0.89
C THR A 107 17.56 -13.34 -1.84
N LEU A 108 17.65 -12.98 -3.12
CA LEU A 108 18.28 -13.84 -4.11
C LEU A 108 19.79 -13.93 -3.91
N SER A 109 20.42 -12.83 -3.47
CA SER A 109 21.83 -12.82 -3.12
C SER A 109 22.12 -13.80 -1.98
N ALA A 110 21.23 -13.84 -0.99
CA ALA A 110 21.35 -14.77 0.13
C ALA A 110 21.21 -16.22 -0.30
N GLN A 111 20.57 -16.46 -1.45
CA GLN A 111 20.43 -17.79 -2.03
C GLN A 111 21.59 -18.15 -2.96
N GLY A 112 22.56 -17.27 -3.11
CA GLY A 112 23.76 -17.52 -3.91
C GLY A 112 23.71 -17.00 -5.33
N GLU A 113 22.69 -16.23 -5.69
CA GLU A 113 22.59 -15.63 -7.02
C GLU A 113 23.49 -14.41 -7.16
N ASP A 114 23.91 -14.11 -8.37
CA ASP A 114 24.71 -12.93 -8.67
C ASP A 114 23.86 -11.67 -8.50
N PRO A 115 24.18 -10.80 -7.54
CA PRO A 115 23.38 -9.59 -7.30
C PRO A 115 23.25 -8.69 -8.53
N HIS A 116 24.25 -8.67 -9.40
CA HIS A 116 24.27 -7.79 -10.57
C HIS A 116 23.42 -8.31 -11.72
N SER A 117 23.03 -9.57 -11.70
CA SER A 117 22.20 -10.16 -12.76
C SER A 117 20.72 -10.25 -12.38
N ILE A 118 20.35 -9.77 -11.21
CA ILE A 118 18.96 -9.83 -10.73
C ILE A 118 18.13 -8.73 -11.40
N ASP A 119 17.05 -9.14 -12.06
CA ASP A 119 16.11 -8.22 -12.69
C ASP A 119 15.09 -7.75 -11.66
N THR A 120 15.04 -6.44 -11.43
CA THR A 120 14.11 -5.81 -10.50
C THR A 120 12.92 -5.16 -11.22
N GLU A 121 12.98 -5.02 -12.54
CA GLU A 121 11.94 -4.34 -13.31
C GLU A 121 10.67 -5.19 -13.48
N HIS A 122 10.83 -6.50 -13.44
CA HIS A 122 9.73 -7.43 -13.56
C HIS A 122 9.26 -7.96 -12.21
N SER A 123 9.40 -7.16 -11.18
CA SER A 123 8.83 -7.54 -9.90
C SER A 123 7.33 -7.66 -10.10
N CYS A 124 6.74 -8.70 -9.58
CA CYS A 124 5.31 -8.95 -9.74
C CYS A 124 4.43 -7.95 -9.00
N GLY A 125 5.00 -6.85 -8.57
CA GLY A 125 4.32 -5.66 -8.10
C GLY A 125 3.09 -5.88 -7.25
N GLY A 126 3.16 -6.39 -6.09
CA GLY A 126 2.02 -6.53 -5.21
C GLY A 126 1.06 -7.67 -5.54
N ASN A 127 1.22 -8.32 -6.69
CA ASN A 127 0.38 -9.46 -7.04
C ASN A 127 1.07 -10.76 -6.62
N CYS A 128 1.35 -10.86 -5.37
CA CYS A 128 2.14 -11.97 -4.81
C CYS A 128 1.47 -13.33 -4.95
N GLY A 129 0.16 -13.35 -4.99
CA GLY A 129 -0.58 -14.58 -5.22
C GLY A 129 -0.27 -15.20 -6.58
N SER A 130 -0.11 -14.34 -7.60
CA SER A 130 0.28 -14.78 -8.93
C SER A 130 1.74 -15.16 -8.98
N CYS A 131 2.56 -14.46 -8.19
CA CYS A 131 3.99 -14.74 -8.14
C CYS A 131 4.30 -16.14 -7.61
N GLY A 132 3.46 -16.66 -6.76
CA GLY A 132 3.61 -18.02 -6.26
C GLY A 132 3.63 -19.05 -7.37
N GLY A 133 3.03 -18.73 -8.52
CA GLY A 133 3.03 -19.58 -9.68
C GLY A 133 4.14 -19.29 -10.67
N CYS A 134 4.93 -18.28 -10.40
CA CYS A 134 5.98 -17.83 -11.33
C CYS A 134 7.36 -18.39 -10.98
N HIS A 135 7.43 -19.62 -10.67
CA HIS A 135 8.69 -20.26 -10.28
C HIS A 135 9.52 -20.66 -11.48
#